data_6c2e8924860280bb3ee567f2f1d5f1d7
#
_entry.id   6c2e8924860280bb3ee567f2f1d5f1d7
#
_cell.length_a   1.000
_cell.length_b   1.000
_cell.length_c   1.000
_cell.angle_alpha   90.00
_cell.angle_beta   90.00
_cell.angle_gamma   90.00
#
_symmetry.space_group_name_H-M   'P 1'
#
loop_
_entity.id
_entity.type
_entity.pdbx_description
1 polymer ?
#
loop_
_entity_poly.entity_id
_entity_poly.type
_entity_poly.pdbx_seq_one_letter_code
_entity_poly.pdbx_strand_id
1 'polypeptide(L)'
;MEAAQPLLNESFKEPLIVLATADEETSMQGARSLAEMGRPKARSAIIGEPTGLRPVKAHKGIMMDCVRLLGQSGHSSDPSLGNNALDAMHSVISDLMLYRNELKQRYNSELFSIPHPTLNLGVIHGGDNPNRICGHCELEFDIRLMPGMHIETVRGEIKKRISTLMNPLGIQFELAPIFTGVPAFFTDKNSTLLKTAEKLTGHTGISVAFGTEGPFLQELGMDTIIMGPGNIDQAHQPDEYMSTDMIEPCINVLQKMIRQH
;
A
#
# COMPACT_ATOMS: atom_id res chain seq x y z
N MET A 1 -4.44 21.47 12.92
CA MET A 1 -4.63 22.93 12.94
C MET A 1 -4.50 23.51 14.35
N GLU A 2 -5.13 22.94 15.36
CA GLU A 2 -5.06 23.40 16.76
C GLU A 2 -3.62 23.55 17.29
N ALA A 3 -2.73 22.63 16.95
CA ALA A 3 -1.31 22.73 17.32
C ALA A 3 -0.59 23.93 16.68
N ALA A 4 -0.99 24.35 15.48
CA ALA A 4 -0.38 25.44 14.74
C ALA A 4 -0.89 26.83 15.18
N GLN A 5 -2.15 26.92 15.61
CA GLN A 5 -2.80 28.19 15.91
C GLN A 5 -2.06 29.04 16.97
N PRO A 6 -1.63 28.49 18.12
CA PRO A 6 -0.88 29.26 19.10
C PRO A 6 0.51 29.69 18.62
N LEU A 7 1.02 29.06 17.58
CA LEU A 7 2.35 29.31 17.03
C LEU A 7 2.35 30.41 15.95
N LEU A 8 1.21 30.92 15.52
CA LEU A 8 1.09 31.93 14.47
C LEU A 8 1.85 33.23 14.76
N ASN A 9 2.05 33.55 16.05
CA ASN A 9 2.79 34.75 16.48
C ASN A 9 4.27 34.49 16.78
N GLU A 10 4.73 33.25 16.60
CA GLU A 10 6.13 32.88 16.79
C GLU A 10 6.90 33.05 15.48
N SER A 11 8.15 33.48 15.56
CA SER A 11 9.04 33.57 14.39
C SER A 11 9.70 32.21 14.16
N PHE A 12 9.35 31.57 13.04
CA PHE A 12 9.99 30.34 12.58
C PHE A 12 11.06 30.65 11.53
N LYS A 13 12.12 29.84 11.51
CA LYS A 13 13.14 29.92 10.45
C LYS A 13 12.59 29.44 9.10
N GLU A 14 11.67 28.49 9.14
CA GLU A 14 11.04 27.84 8.00
C GLU A 14 9.50 27.90 8.11
N PRO A 15 8.78 28.00 7.01
CA PRO A 15 7.33 28.06 7.04
C PRO A 15 6.73 26.72 7.46
N LEU A 16 5.62 26.78 8.21
CA LEU A 16 4.76 25.65 8.50
C LEU A 16 3.68 25.49 7.41
N ILE A 17 3.62 24.32 6.80
CA ILE A 17 2.61 23.96 5.82
C ILE A 17 1.60 23.03 6.49
N VAL A 18 0.32 23.39 6.45
CA VAL A 18 -0.79 22.50 6.81
C VAL A 18 -1.40 22.01 5.51
N LEU A 19 -1.27 20.71 5.27
CA LEU A 19 -1.72 20.05 4.04
C LEU A 19 -2.99 19.25 4.33
N ALA A 20 -4.00 19.38 3.49
CA ALA A 20 -5.16 18.52 3.43
C ALA A 20 -5.26 17.92 2.02
N THR A 21 -5.35 16.61 1.95
CA THR A 21 -5.43 15.83 0.72
C THR A 21 -6.83 15.24 0.54
N ALA A 22 -7.16 14.82 -0.67
CA ALA A 22 -8.41 14.16 -1.01
C ALA A 22 -8.16 12.68 -1.36
N ASP A 23 -9.24 11.87 -1.28
CA ASP A 23 -9.28 10.46 -1.71
C ASP A 23 -8.32 9.54 -0.96
N GLU A 24 -7.93 9.86 0.28
CA GLU A 24 -7.03 9.03 1.08
C GLU A 24 -7.60 7.61 1.26
N GLU A 25 -8.89 7.50 1.59
CA GLU A 25 -9.61 6.25 1.87
C GLU A 25 -9.84 5.36 0.64
N THR A 26 -9.51 5.82 -0.56
CA THR A 26 -9.77 5.08 -1.81
C THR A 26 -8.53 4.88 -2.65
N SER A 27 -8.00 5.97 -3.22
CA SER A 27 -6.92 5.92 -4.21
C SER A 27 -5.65 6.66 -3.80
N MET A 28 -5.72 7.46 -2.72
CA MET A 28 -4.68 8.42 -2.31
C MET A 28 -4.30 9.40 -3.45
N GLN A 29 -5.26 9.67 -4.36
CA GLN A 29 -4.99 10.46 -5.56
C GLN A 29 -4.55 11.89 -5.22
N GLY A 30 -5.04 12.47 -4.12
CA GLY A 30 -4.61 13.80 -3.65
C GLY A 30 -3.10 13.86 -3.42
N ALA A 31 -2.55 12.96 -2.60
CA ALA A 31 -1.11 12.92 -2.30
C ALA A 31 -0.28 12.51 -3.52
N ARG A 32 -0.77 11.59 -4.34
CA ARG A 32 -0.12 11.19 -5.59
C ARG A 32 0.03 12.36 -6.55
N SER A 33 -1.04 13.14 -6.76
CA SER A 33 -1.00 14.32 -7.63
C SER A 33 -0.02 15.38 -7.12
N LEU A 34 0.13 15.54 -5.81
CA LEU A 34 1.13 16.43 -5.24
C LEU A 34 2.56 15.94 -5.53
N ALA A 35 2.81 14.64 -5.41
CA ALA A 35 4.11 14.04 -5.77
C ALA A 35 4.42 14.25 -7.25
N GLU A 36 3.47 13.99 -8.15
CA GLU A 36 3.60 14.23 -9.60
C GLU A 36 3.85 15.72 -9.93
N MET A 37 3.21 16.65 -9.22
CA MET A 37 3.46 18.09 -9.35
C MET A 37 4.78 18.55 -8.74
N GLY A 38 5.45 17.72 -7.95
CA GLY A 38 6.71 18.05 -7.27
C GLY A 38 6.57 19.09 -6.15
N ARG A 39 5.41 19.21 -5.51
CA ARG A 39 5.11 20.19 -4.43
C ARG A 39 4.00 19.70 -3.50
N PRO A 40 3.96 20.21 -2.22
CA PRO A 40 4.84 21.24 -1.66
C PRO A 40 6.25 20.73 -1.46
N LYS A 41 7.20 21.65 -1.15
CA LYS A 41 8.55 21.30 -0.70
C LYS A 41 8.68 21.62 0.78
N ALA A 42 9.09 20.64 1.57
CA ALA A 42 9.41 20.78 2.98
C ALA A 42 10.55 19.84 3.35
N ARG A 43 11.21 20.07 4.49
CA ARG A 43 12.23 19.15 5.00
C ARG A 43 11.64 17.92 5.65
N SER A 44 10.53 18.11 6.36
CA SER A 44 9.91 17.09 7.19
C SER A 44 8.40 17.12 7.02
N ALA A 45 7.77 15.95 7.19
CA ALA A 45 6.33 15.79 7.17
C ALA A 45 5.84 14.86 8.27
N ILE A 46 4.70 15.18 8.86
CA ILE A 46 3.98 14.33 9.81
C ILE A 46 2.59 14.08 9.26
N ILE A 47 2.23 12.81 9.12
CA ILE A 47 0.91 12.37 8.68
C ILE A 47 0.08 12.00 9.90
N GLY A 48 -1.11 12.54 10.01
CA GLY A 48 -1.97 12.50 11.18
C GLY A 48 -2.86 11.26 11.26
N GLU A 49 -2.30 10.06 11.24
CA GLU A 49 -3.04 8.82 11.41
C GLU A 49 -3.27 8.45 12.88
N PRO A 50 -4.32 7.66 13.22
CA PRO A 50 -4.65 7.29 14.60
C PRO A 50 -3.69 6.22 15.16
N THR A 51 -2.48 6.61 15.51
CA THR A 51 -1.40 5.72 15.95
C THR A 51 -1.22 5.67 17.47
N GLY A 52 -2.07 6.31 18.25
CA GLY A 52 -1.91 6.45 19.70
C GLY A 52 -0.67 7.27 20.08
N LEU A 53 -0.30 8.25 19.26
CA LEU A 53 0.93 9.05 19.36
C LEU A 53 2.23 8.21 19.32
N ARG A 54 2.17 6.98 18.82
CA ARG A 54 3.36 6.18 18.55
C ARG A 54 3.89 6.53 17.17
N PRO A 55 5.16 6.93 17.04
CA PRO A 55 5.73 7.20 15.71
C PRO A 55 5.73 5.93 14.86
N VAL A 56 5.17 5.99 13.66
CA VAL A 56 5.24 4.91 12.69
C VAL A 56 6.32 5.24 11.67
N LYS A 57 7.26 4.31 11.52
CA LYS A 57 8.42 4.43 10.63
C LYS A 57 8.35 3.54 9.41
N ALA A 58 7.40 2.61 9.34
CA ALA A 58 7.27 1.73 8.18
C ALA A 58 5.86 1.17 8.03
N HIS A 59 5.43 1.03 6.77
CA HIS A 59 4.30 0.18 6.39
C HIS A 59 4.58 -0.54 5.07
N LYS A 60 3.86 -1.64 4.84
CA LYS A 60 3.94 -2.37 3.57
C LYS A 60 3.22 -1.60 2.47
N GLY A 61 3.69 -1.77 1.24
CA GLY A 61 2.97 -1.33 0.05
C GLY A 61 1.76 -2.23 -0.24
N ILE A 62 0.86 -1.73 -1.05
CA ILE A 62 -0.38 -2.41 -1.46
C ILE A 62 -0.43 -2.45 -2.98
N MET A 63 -0.60 -3.64 -3.54
CA MET A 63 -0.80 -3.86 -4.97
C MET A 63 -1.95 -4.84 -5.13
N MET A 64 -3.00 -4.46 -5.85
CA MET A 64 -4.14 -5.32 -6.17
C MET A 64 -4.31 -5.32 -7.68
N ASP A 65 -4.14 -6.49 -8.29
CA ASP A 65 -4.22 -6.66 -9.74
C ASP A 65 -5.18 -7.80 -10.09
N CYS A 66 -5.70 -7.75 -11.32
CA CYS A 66 -6.54 -8.77 -11.92
C CYS A 66 -5.85 -9.37 -13.14
N VAL A 67 -5.79 -10.69 -13.20
CA VAL A 67 -5.42 -11.46 -14.40
C VAL A 67 -6.69 -11.91 -15.08
N ARG A 68 -6.86 -11.55 -16.36
CA ARG A 68 -7.94 -12.03 -17.22
C ARG A 68 -7.38 -12.91 -18.30
N LEU A 69 -7.94 -14.10 -18.48
CA LEU A 69 -7.61 -15.05 -19.52
C LEU A 69 -8.76 -15.15 -20.51
N LEU A 70 -8.45 -15.03 -21.81
CA LEU A 70 -9.38 -15.16 -22.92
C LEU A 70 -9.01 -16.40 -23.72
N GLY A 71 -9.83 -17.43 -23.57
CA GLY A 71 -9.77 -18.67 -24.34
C GLY A 71 -10.81 -18.67 -25.45
N GLN A 72 -11.24 -19.88 -25.83
CA GLN A 72 -12.27 -20.09 -26.85
C GLN A 72 -13.31 -21.06 -26.33
N SER A 73 -14.57 -20.64 -26.30
CA SER A 73 -15.69 -21.51 -25.91
C SER A 73 -15.99 -22.54 -26.99
N GLY A 74 -16.43 -23.73 -26.57
CA GLY A 74 -16.84 -24.82 -27.41
C GLY A 74 -17.70 -25.82 -26.62
N HIS A 75 -18.20 -26.85 -27.28
CA HIS A 75 -18.91 -27.94 -26.58
C HIS A 75 -17.92 -28.84 -25.86
N SER A 76 -18.15 -29.13 -24.57
CA SER A 76 -17.19 -29.86 -23.72
C SER A 76 -16.94 -31.31 -24.13
N SER A 77 -17.83 -31.91 -24.92
CA SER A 77 -17.65 -33.27 -25.45
C SER A 77 -16.55 -33.40 -26.49
N ASP A 78 -16.11 -32.29 -27.07
CA ASP A 78 -14.99 -32.25 -28.02
C ASP A 78 -14.01 -31.11 -27.64
N PRO A 79 -12.94 -31.43 -26.89
CA PRO A 79 -11.96 -30.43 -26.48
C PRO A 79 -11.26 -29.67 -27.60
N SER A 80 -11.27 -30.23 -28.84
CA SER A 80 -10.64 -29.57 -29.99
C SER A 80 -11.41 -28.33 -30.49
N LEU A 81 -12.67 -28.16 -30.05
CA LEU A 81 -13.53 -27.03 -30.44
C LEU A 81 -13.25 -25.74 -29.64
N GLY A 82 -12.39 -25.77 -28.65
CA GLY A 82 -12.13 -24.60 -27.85
C GLY A 82 -10.75 -24.56 -27.20
N ASN A 83 -10.53 -23.54 -26.39
CA ASN A 83 -9.33 -23.38 -25.58
C ASN A 83 -9.73 -22.93 -24.17
N ASN A 84 -9.53 -23.78 -23.19
CA ASN A 84 -10.13 -23.65 -21.87
C ASN A 84 -9.35 -22.64 -20.99
N ALA A 85 -9.94 -21.47 -20.78
CA ALA A 85 -9.35 -20.42 -19.91
C ALA A 85 -9.28 -20.85 -18.44
N LEU A 86 -10.17 -21.74 -17.95
CA LEU A 86 -10.14 -22.21 -16.57
C LEU A 86 -8.97 -23.19 -16.33
N ASP A 87 -8.70 -24.09 -17.29
CA ASP A 87 -7.55 -25.00 -17.23
C ASP A 87 -6.24 -24.19 -17.27
N ALA A 88 -6.18 -23.15 -18.10
CA ALA A 88 -5.05 -22.23 -18.13
C ALA A 88 -4.87 -21.44 -16.84
N MET A 89 -5.98 -21.00 -16.21
CA MET A 89 -5.95 -20.29 -14.92
C MET A 89 -5.39 -21.16 -13.80
N HIS A 90 -5.61 -22.47 -13.82
CA HIS A 90 -4.98 -23.40 -12.88
C HIS A 90 -3.43 -23.27 -12.94
N SER A 91 -2.86 -23.16 -14.15
CA SER A 91 -1.41 -22.98 -14.31
C SER A 91 -0.93 -21.63 -13.78
N VAL A 92 -1.69 -20.56 -14.00
CA VAL A 92 -1.39 -19.22 -13.44
C VAL A 92 -1.43 -19.24 -11.91
N ILE A 93 -2.47 -19.84 -11.32
CA ILE A 93 -2.60 -19.98 -9.86
C ILE A 93 -1.40 -20.73 -9.28
N SER A 94 -1.04 -21.86 -9.88
CA SER A 94 0.08 -22.68 -9.43
C SER A 94 1.40 -21.89 -9.46
N ASP A 95 1.64 -21.12 -10.52
CA ASP A 95 2.83 -20.29 -10.65
C ASP A 95 2.85 -19.10 -9.68
N LEU A 96 1.71 -18.43 -9.45
CA LEU A 96 1.61 -17.37 -8.45
C LEU A 96 1.86 -17.91 -7.02
N MET A 97 1.46 -19.13 -6.71
CA MET A 97 1.77 -19.76 -5.43
C MET A 97 3.27 -20.07 -5.29
N LEU A 98 3.96 -20.46 -6.38
CA LEU A 98 5.41 -20.59 -6.40
C LEU A 98 6.07 -19.22 -6.22
N TYR A 99 5.63 -18.21 -6.96
CA TYR A 99 6.14 -16.85 -6.86
C TYR A 99 5.98 -16.26 -5.44
N ARG A 100 4.85 -16.52 -4.77
CA ARG A 100 4.67 -16.19 -3.34
C ARG A 100 5.77 -16.76 -2.46
N ASN A 101 6.19 -17.99 -2.70
CA ASN A 101 7.26 -18.62 -1.92
C ASN A 101 8.63 -18.03 -2.28
N GLU A 102 8.87 -17.71 -3.54
CA GLU A 102 10.08 -17.00 -3.97
C GLU A 102 10.19 -15.62 -3.33
N LEU A 103 9.09 -14.86 -3.27
CA LEU A 103 9.07 -13.56 -2.60
C LEU A 103 9.42 -13.67 -1.11
N LYS A 104 8.92 -14.69 -0.40
CA LYS A 104 9.27 -14.96 1.01
C LYS A 104 10.76 -15.25 1.20
N GLN A 105 11.40 -15.89 0.24
CA GLN A 105 12.83 -16.20 0.30
C GLN A 105 13.70 -15.00 -0.05
N ARG A 106 13.25 -14.16 -1.00
CA ARG A 106 14.00 -12.99 -1.47
C ARG A 106 13.98 -11.81 -0.51
N TYR A 107 12.87 -11.65 0.22
CA TYR A 107 12.64 -10.49 1.07
C TYR A 107 12.27 -10.92 2.48
N ASN A 108 13.07 -10.47 3.45
CA ASN A 108 12.83 -10.70 4.87
C ASN A 108 13.22 -9.45 5.67
N SER A 109 12.39 -9.03 6.61
CA SER A 109 12.65 -7.88 7.47
C SER A 109 11.95 -8.01 8.80
N GLU A 110 12.70 -7.94 9.88
CA GLU A 110 12.21 -7.97 11.27
C GLU A 110 11.40 -6.71 11.63
N LEU A 111 11.27 -5.74 10.72
CA LEU A 111 10.44 -4.54 10.93
C LEU A 111 8.96 -4.89 11.10
N PHE A 112 8.51 -6.01 10.56
CA PHE A 112 7.10 -6.40 10.53
C PHE A 112 6.86 -7.72 11.24
N SER A 113 5.71 -7.88 11.87
CA SER A 113 5.24 -9.14 12.47
C SER A 113 5.18 -10.29 11.45
N ILE A 114 4.77 -9.97 10.21
CA ILE A 114 4.93 -10.86 9.05
C ILE A 114 6.15 -10.37 8.27
N PRO A 115 7.33 -11.01 8.41
CA PRO A 115 8.61 -10.43 8.01
C PRO A 115 8.90 -10.50 6.50
N HIS A 116 7.93 -10.88 5.69
CA HIS A 116 8.08 -11.07 4.25
C HIS A 116 6.88 -10.48 3.49
N PRO A 117 6.96 -10.31 2.15
CA PRO A 117 5.82 -9.95 1.32
C PRO A 117 4.73 -11.03 1.41
N THR A 118 3.48 -10.62 1.26
CA THR A 118 2.36 -11.57 1.16
C THR A 118 1.73 -11.47 -0.23
N LEU A 119 1.25 -12.59 -0.75
CA LEU A 119 0.43 -12.68 -1.95
C LEU A 119 -0.82 -13.49 -1.59
N ASN A 120 -1.97 -12.89 -1.75
CA ASN A 120 -3.27 -13.51 -1.51
C ASN A 120 -4.06 -13.60 -2.81
N LEU A 121 -4.58 -14.78 -3.12
CA LEU A 121 -5.54 -14.98 -4.22
C LEU A 121 -6.93 -14.74 -3.61
N GLY A 122 -7.57 -13.64 -4.00
CA GLY A 122 -8.76 -13.14 -3.31
C GLY A 122 -10.07 -13.55 -3.97
N VAL A 123 -10.16 -13.40 -5.28
CA VAL A 123 -11.40 -13.62 -6.05
C VAL A 123 -11.08 -14.37 -7.34
N ILE A 124 -11.95 -15.30 -7.71
CA ILE A 124 -11.88 -15.97 -9.02
C ILE A 124 -13.28 -16.08 -9.61
N HIS A 125 -13.40 -15.74 -10.89
CA HIS A 125 -14.61 -15.89 -11.67
C HIS A 125 -14.31 -16.51 -13.04
N GLY A 126 -15.13 -17.46 -13.50
CA GLY A 126 -14.92 -18.05 -14.82
C GLY A 126 -15.97 -19.09 -15.16
N GLY A 127 -16.21 -19.22 -16.47
CA GLY A 127 -17.19 -20.15 -17.02
C GLY A 127 -18.64 -19.75 -16.75
N ASP A 128 -19.56 -20.43 -17.42
CA ASP A 128 -21.00 -20.17 -17.32
C ASP A 128 -21.85 -21.46 -17.32
N ASN A 129 -21.30 -22.56 -17.84
CA ASN A 129 -22.02 -23.84 -17.91
C ASN A 129 -21.02 -25.01 -17.94
N PRO A 130 -21.27 -26.10 -17.16
CA PRO A 130 -20.34 -27.23 -17.07
C PRO A 130 -20.20 -28.04 -18.37
N ASN A 131 -21.14 -27.92 -19.33
CA ASN A 131 -21.01 -28.59 -20.62
C ASN A 131 -20.38 -27.71 -21.72
N ARG A 132 -19.76 -26.60 -21.33
CA ARG A 132 -19.08 -25.65 -22.21
C ARG A 132 -17.62 -25.48 -21.81
N ILE A 133 -16.72 -25.48 -22.83
CA ILE A 133 -15.34 -25.09 -22.63
C ILE A 133 -15.29 -23.64 -22.17
N CYS A 134 -14.62 -23.35 -21.06
CA CYS A 134 -14.57 -22.01 -20.47
C CYS A 134 -13.79 -21.04 -21.36
N GLY A 135 -14.49 -20.03 -21.90
CA GLY A 135 -13.89 -19.03 -22.77
C GLY A 135 -13.31 -17.81 -22.05
N HIS A 136 -13.60 -17.64 -20.76
CA HIS A 136 -13.12 -16.50 -19.97
C HIS A 136 -12.95 -16.89 -18.50
N CYS A 137 -11.82 -16.51 -17.92
CA CYS A 137 -11.56 -16.67 -16.49
C CYS A 137 -10.74 -15.51 -15.97
N GLU A 138 -11.07 -14.98 -14.80
CA GLU A 138 -10.33 -13.91 -14.14
C GLU A 138 -10.03 -14.24 -12.69
N LEU A 139 -8.88 -13.72 -12.22
CA LEU A 139 -8.35 -13.91 -10.88
C LEU A 139 -7.87 -12.57 -10.35
N GLU A 140 -8.40 -12.16 -9.19
CA GLU A 140 -7.94 -10.99 -8.47
C GLU A 140 -7.06 -11.41 -7.30
N PHE A 141 -5.97 -10.68 -7.10
CA PHE A 141 -5.01 -10.96 -6.02
C PHE A 141 -4.45 -9.69 -5.40
N ASP A 142 -4.06 -9.80 -4.12
CA ASP A 142 -3.43 -8.74 -3.33
C ASP A 142 -1.98 -9.11 -3.03
N ILE A 143 -1.07 -8.15 -3.17
CA ILE A 143 0.32 -8.28 -2.74
C ILE A 143 0.66 -7.16 -1.78
N ARG A 144 1.18 -7.53 -0.58
CA ARG A 144 1.77 -6.58 0.35
C ARG A 144 3.28 -6.53 0.14
N LEU A 145 3.76 -5.40 -0.36
CA LEU A 145 5.17 -5.21 -0.70
C LEU A 145 5.99 -4.74 0.50
N MET A 146 7.22 -5.20 0.58
CA MET A 146 8.17 -4.71 1.60
C MET A 146 8.83 -3.39 1.14
N PRO A 147 9.30 -2.53 2.07
CA PRO A 147 10.17 -1.43 1.71
C PRO A 147 11.33 -1.86 0.80
N GLY A 148 11.59 -1.09 -0.25
CA GLY A 148 12.56 -1.42 -1.29
C GLY A 148 12.01 -2.25 -2.46
N MET A 149 10.77 -2.75 -2.39
CA MET A 149 10.09 -3.36 -3.53
C MET A 149 9.30 -2.28 -4.30
N HIS A 150 9.33 -2.36 -5.62
CA HIS A 150 8.60 -1.43 -6.50
C HIS A 150 7.44 -2.16 -7.18
N ILE A 151 6.25 -1.57 -7.15
CA ILE A 151 5.01 -2.12 -7.70
C ILE A 151 5.21 -2.55 -9.15
N GLU A 152 5.76 -1.66 -10.00
CA GLU A 152 5.92 -1.92 -11.42
C GLU A 152 6.92 -3.04 -11.72
N THR A 153 7.95 -3.20 -10.88
CA THR A 153 8.89 -4.32 -10.99
C THR A 153 8.18 -5.66 -10.73
N VAL A 154 7.41 -5.73 -9.65
CA VAL A 154 6.65 -6.93 -9.27
C VAL A 154 5.59 -7.25 -10.33
N ARG A 155 4.86 -6.25 -10.80
CA ARG A 155 3.88 -6.40 -11.90
C ARG A 155 4.53 -6.91 -13.17
N GLY A 156 5.70 -6.38 -13.54
CA GLY A 156 6.49 -6.82 -14.68
C GLY A 156 6.96 -8.28 -14.57
N GLU A 157 7.41 -8.71 -13.38
CA GLU A 157 7.77 -10.11 -13.12
C GLU A 157 6.55 -11.03 -13.31
N ILE A 158 5.40 -10.69 -12.73
CA ILE A 158 4.15 -11.46 -12.87
C ILE A 158 3.71 -11.52 -14.34
N LYS A 159 3.70 -10.39 -15.03
CA LYS A 159 3.33 -10.32 -16.46
C LYS A 159 4.21 -11.24 -17.31
N LYS A 160 5.52 -11.24 -17.06
CA LYS A 160 6.47 -12.12 -17.76
C LYS A 160 6.18 -13.61 -17.50
N ARG A 161 5.89 -13.99 -16.25
CA ARG A 161 5.56 -15.36 -15.85
C ARG A 161 4.28 -15.83 -16.54
N ILE A 162 3.22 -15.05 -16.50
CA ILE A 162 1.95 -15.36 -17.17
C ILE A 162 2.15 -15.48 -18.67
N SER A 163 2.90 -14.57 -19.30
CA SER A 163 3.21 -14.64 -20.73
C SER A 163 3.91 -15.94 -21.11
N THR A 164 4.86 -16.38 -20.29
CA THR A 164 5.59 -17.67 -20.50
C THR A 164 4.65 -18.86 -20.46
N LEU A 165 3.62 -18.84 -19.62
CA LEU A 165 2.63 -19.91 -19.51
C LEU A 165 1.59 -19.88 -20.63
N MET A 166 1.11 -18.68 -20.99
CA MET A 166 -0.04 -18.51 -21.89
C MET A 166 0.34 -18.58 -23.38
N ASN A 167 1.52 -18.09 -23.77
CA ASN A 167 1.95 -18.09 -25.17
C ASN A 167 1.94 -19.49 -25.83
N PRO A 168 2.46 -20.56 -25.20
CA PRO A 168 2.40 -21.91 -25.80
C PRO A 168 0.97 -22.45 -25.91
N LEU A 169 0.04 -21.97 -25.10
CA LEU A 169 -1.36 -22.38 -25.10
C LEU A 169 -2.23 -21.60 -26.09
N GLY A 170 -1.69 -20.53 -26.70
CA GLY A 170 -2.46 -19.63 -27.56
C GLY A 170 -3.58 -18.88 -26.81
N ILE A 171 -3.47 -18.73 -25.49
CA ILE A 171 -4.42 -18.00 -24.67
C ILE A 171 -3.98 -16.54 -24.55
N GLN A 172 -4.89 -15.63 -24.86
CA GLN A 172 -4.67 -14.21 -24.62
C GLN A 172 -4.87 -13.89 -23.14
N PHE A 173 -4.07 -12.97 -22.61
CA PHE A 173 -4.20 -12.53 -21.23
C PHE A 173 -4.04 -11.02 -21.11
N GLU A 174 -4.68 -10.47 -20.08
CA GLU A 174 -4.49 -9.13 -19.58
C GLU A 174 -4.09 -9.21 -18.10
N LEU A 175 -3.11 -8.41 -17.70
CA LEU A 175 -2.80 -8.12 -16.30
C LEU A 175 -3.04 -6.62 -16.08
N ALA A 176 -4.06 -6.28 -15.32
CA ALA A 176 -4.47 -4.91 -15.07
C ALA A 176 -4.55 -4.61 -13.57
N PRO A 177 -4.15 -3.41 -13.13
CA PRO A 177 -4.36 -3.00 -11.75
C PRO A 177 -5.85 -2.80 -11.48
N ILE A 178 -6.31 -3.24 -10.29
CA ILE A 178 -7.63 -2.92 -9.75
C ILE A 178 -7.64 -1.47 -9.27
N PHE A 179 -6.51 -1.04 -8.68
CA PHE A 179 -6.22 0.36 -8.38
C PHE A 179 -4.72 0.62 -8.53
N THR A 180 -4.30 1.87 -8.54
CA THR A 180 -2.91 2.27 -8.84
C THR A 180 -1.88 1.68 -7.86
N GLY A 181 -2.32 1.29 -6.66
CA GLY A 181 -1.47 0.75 -5.60
C GLY A 181 -0.85 1.85 -4.72
N VAL A 182 -0.31 1.44 -3.58
CA VAL A 182 0.38 2.30 -2.64
C VAL A 182 1.80 1.77 -2.44
N PRO A 183 2.85 2.56 -2.65
CA PRO A 183 4.21 2.12 -2.37
C PRO A 183 4.42 1.78 -0.89
N ALA A 184 5.44 0.97 -0.59
CA ALA A 184 5.85 0.75 0.79
C ALA A 184 6.52 2.01 1.36
N PHE A 185 6.35 2.21 2.65
CA PHE A 185 6.91 3.35 3.40
C PHE A 185 8.00 2.88 4.35
N PHE A 186 9.09 3.66 4.42
CA PHE A 186 10.15 3.40 5.39
C PHE A 186 10.92 4.68 5.72
N THR A 187 11.02 5.00 6.99
CA THR A 187 11.84 6.08 7.52
C THR A 187 13.08 5.51 8.19
N ASP A 188 14.25 5.98 7.76
CA ASP A 188 15.53 5.50 8.28
C ASP A 188 15.68 5.82 9.78
N LYS A 189 16.31 4.92 10.50
CA LYS A 189 16.60 5.07 11.94
C LYS A 189 17.45 6.30 12.29
N ASN A 190 18.14 6.88 11.31
CA ASN A 190 18.92 8.10 11.49
C ASN A 190 18.11 9.38 11.31
N SER A 191 16.84 9.27 10.84
CA SER A 191 15.94 10.41 10.73
C SER A 191 15.91 11.24 12.01
N THR A 192 16.14 12.54 11.86
CA THR A 192 16.07 13.48 12.99
C THR A 192 14.62 13.66 13.45
N LEU A 193 13.68 13.63 12.52
CA LEU A 193 12.26 13.71 12.81
C LEU A 193 11.79 12.53 13.66
N LEU A 194 12.14 11.29 13.25
CA LEU A 194 11.81 10.08 13.99
C LEU A 194 12.39 10.11 15.42
N LYS A 195 13.68 10.43 15.56
CA LYS A 195 14.33 10.52 16.89
C LYS A 195 13.68 11.57 17.79
N THR A 196 13.29 12.71 17.20
CA THR A 196 12.58 13.76 17.95
C THR A 196 11.22 13.27 18.41
N ALA A 197 10.46 12.60 17.54
CA ALA A 197 9.17 12.02 17.88
C ALA A 197 9.29 10.95 18.97
N GLU A 198 10.23 10.02 18.87
CA GLU A 198 10.51 9.00 19.89
C GLU A 198 10.84 9.63 21.24
N LYS A 199 11.68 10.66 21.26
CA LYS A 199 12.05 11.38 22.48
C LYS A 199 10.86 12.10 23.13
N LEU A 200 10.03 12.75 22.33
CA LEU A 200 8.91 13.56 22.84
C LEU A 200 7.72 12.70 23.29
N THR A 201 7.49 11.57 22.64
CA THR A 201 6.40 10.66 22.97
C THR A 201 6.78 9.59 24.00
N GLY A 202 8.08 9.33 24.17
CA GLY A 202 8.58 8.20 24.96
C GLY A 202 8.36 6.82 24.31
N HIS A 203 7.94 6.77 23.04
CA HIS A 203 7.66 5.55 22.31
C HIS A 203 8.69 5.31 21.21
N THR A 204 9.17 4.08 21.07
CA THR A 204 10.00 3.67 19.92
C THR A 204 9.15 3.56 18.67
N GLY A 205 9.73 3.95 17.53
CA GLY A 205 9.07 3.86 16.21
C GLY A 205 8.67 2.44 15.83
N ILE A 206 7.40 2.27 15.45
CA ILE A 206 6.79 0.99 15.10
C ILE A 206 6.56 0.84 13.60
N SER A 207 6.19 -0.35 13.18
CA SER A 207 5.67 -0.64 11.83
C SER A 207 4.19 -1.01 11.93
N VAL A 208 3.43 -0.65 10.89
CA VAL A 208 1.98 -0.91 10.81
C VAL A 208 1.63 -1.70 9.55
N ALA A 209 0.43 -2.29 9.53
CA ALA A 209 -0.05 -3.09 8.41
C ALA A 209 -0.85 -2.28 7.38
N PHE A 210 -1.42 -1.15 7.76
CA PHE A 210 -2.19 -0.27 6.88
C PHE A 210 -1.27 0.62 6.03
N GLY A 211 -1.76 1.06 4.87
CA GLY A 211 -1.06 2.01 4.00
C GLY A 211 -1.44 3.44 4.35
N THR A 212 -0.60 4.39 3.98
CA THR A 212 -0.80 5.82 4.18
C THR A 212 -0.22 6.62 3.02
N GLU A 213 -0.42 7.93 3.03
CA GLU A 213 0.17 8.85 2.06
C GLU A 213 1.70 9.07 2.23
N GLY A 214 2.32 8.43 3.24
CA GLY A 214 3.76 8.58 3.57
C GLY A 214 4.71 8.45 2.39
N PRO A 215 4.57 7.43 1.53
CA PRO A 215 5.45 7.25 0.38
C PRO A 215 5.48 8.44 -0.57
N PHE A 216 4.34 9.10 -0.80
CA PHE A 216 4.23 10.25 -1.73
C PHE A 216 4.95 11.49 -1.19
N LEU A 217 4.93 11.71 0.13
CA LEU A 217 5.68 12.80 0.74
C LEU A 217 7.20 12.50 0.75
N GLN A 218 7.59 11.23 0.90
CA GLN A 218 8.98 10.82 0.75
C GLN A 218 9.48 11.00 -0.69
N GLU A 219 8.65 10.75 -1.70
CA GLU A 219 8.97 11.00 -3.11
C GLU A 219 9.24 12.49 -3.38
N LEU A 220 8.58 13.39 -2.65
CA LEU A 220 8.86 14.82 -2.64
C LEU A 220 10.18 15.20 -1.91
N GLY A 221 10.86 14.22 -1.30
CA GLY A 221 12.14 14.39 -0.60
C GLY A 221 12.02 14.77 0.87
N MET A 222 10.84 14.59 1.48
CA MET A 222 10.60 14.91 2.90
C MET A 222 11.01 13.76 3.82
N ASP A 223 11.69 14.06 4.92
CA ASP A 223 11.79 13.15 6.05
C ASP A 223 10.39 13.01 6.68
N THR A 224 9.81 11.84 6.64
CA THR A 224 8.38 11.65 6.91
C THR A 224 8.18 10.62 8.01
N ILE A 225 7.28 10.91 8.96
CA ILE A 225 6.73 9.94 9.92
C ILE A 225 5.20 10.00 9.91
N ILE A 226 4.59 8.95 10.43
CA ILE A 226 3.14 8.88 10.60
C ILE A 226 2.88 8.86 12.11
N MET A 227 2.07 9.79 12.62
CA MET A 227 1.78 9.89 14.03
C MET A 227 0.59 10.82 14.28
N GLY A 228 -0.38 10.35 15.05
CA GLY A 228 -1.52 11.16 15.46
C GLY A 228 -2.28 10.56 16.62
N PRO A 229 -3.32 11.26 17.10
CA PRO A 229 -4.17 10.80 18.19
C PRO A 229 -5.12 9.70 17.73
N GLY A 230 -5.74 9.00 18.66
CA GLY A 230 -6.67 7.92 18.35
C GLY A 230 -6.01 6.55 18.26
N ASN A 231 -6.80 5.53 17.97
CA ASN A 231 -6.36 4.15 17.81
C ASN A 231 -6.88 3.60 16.50
N ILE A 232 -6.02 3.00 15.70
CA ILE A 232 -6.37 2.41 14.40
C ILE A 232 -7.45 1.31 14.52
N ASP A 233 -7.57 0.64 15.67
CA ASP A 233 -8.60 -0.37 15.90
C ASP A 233 -10.02 0.21 15.88
N GLN A 234 -10.18 1.53 15.98
CA GLN A 234 -11.46 2.24 15.90
C GLN A 234 -11.79 2.66 14.46
N ALA A 235 -10.81 2.73 13.58
CA ALA A 235 -11.01 3.12 12.19
C ALA A 235 -11.92 2.12 11.45
N HIS A 236 -12.79 2.65 10.59
CA HIS A 236 -13.74 1.87 9.78
C HIS A 236 -14.77 1.06 10.59
N GLN A 237 -14.97 1.40 11.87
CA GLN A 237 -16.01 0.80 12.70
C GLN A 237 -17.32 1.61 12.62
N PRO A 238 -18.52 0.96 12.78
CA PRO A 238 -19.80 1.68 12.70
C PRO A 238 -19.92 2.85 13.69
N ASP A 239 -19.31 2.75 14.86
CA ASP A 239 -19.32 3.77 15.91
C ASP A 239 -17.90 4.30 16.15
N GLU A 240 -17.16 4.63 15.08
CA GLU A 240 -15.81 5.15 15.14
C GLU A 240 -15.72 6.37 16.07
N TYR A 241 -14.75 6.33 16.98
CA TYR A 241 -14.53 7.42 17.92
C TYR A 241 -13.05 7.64 18.23
N MET A 242 -12.72 8.81 18.73
CA MET A 242 -11.43 9.15 19.31
C MET A 242 -11.63 9.71 20.73
N SER A 243 -10.84 9.24 21.72
CA SER A 243 -10.87 9.81 23.07
C SER A 243 -10.37 11.26 23.04
N THR A 244 -11.15 12.16 23.65
CA THR A 244 -10.76 13.57 23.82
C THR A 244 -9.49 13.75 24.65
N ASP A 245 -9.16 12.79 25.52
CA ASP A 245 -7.94 12.81 26.34
C ASP A 245 -6.65 12.74 25.51
N MET A 246 -6.74 12.33 24.25
CA MET A 246 -5.61 12.28 23.32
C MET A 246 -5.34 13.59 22.58
N ILE A 247 -6.29 14.53 22.60
CA ILE A 247 -6.19 15.79 21.84
C ILE A 247 -5.07 16.66 22.40
N GLU A 248 -5.10 16.98 23.68
CA GLU A 248 -4.12 17.87 24.31
C GLU A 248 -2.69 17.29 24.29
N PRO A 249 -2.44 16.01 24.61
CA PRO A 249 -1.13 15.40 24.43
C PRO A 249 -0.61 15.49 22.99
N CYS A 250 -1.47 15.27 21.99
CA CYS A 250 -1.11 15.38 20.57
C CYS A 250 -0.70 16.82 20.22
N ILE A 251 -1.50 17.82 20.60
CA ILE A 251 -1.19 19.23 20.38
C ILE A 251 0.19 19.58 20.98
N ASN A 252 0.43 19.17 22.23
CA ASN A 252 1.68 19.43 22.94
C ASN A 252 2.90 18.80 22.25
N VAL A 253 2.77 17.56 21.76
CA VAL A 253 3.86 16.89 21.02
C VAL A 253 4.11 17.59 19.71
N LEU A 254 3.07 17.88 18.91
CA LEU A 254 3.20 18.54 17.61
C LEU A 254 3.81 19.94 17.74
N GLN A 255 3.40 20.75 18.73
CA GLN A 255 3.98 22.07 18.98
C GLN A 255 5.48 21.99 19.29
N LYS A 256 5.89 21.02 20.13
CA LYS A 256 7.31 20.80 20.42
C LYS A 256 8.09 20.36 19.19
N MET A 257 7.50 19.52 18.34
CA MET A 257 8.12 19.09 17.08
C MET A 257 8.28 20.28 16.12
N ILE A 258 7.24 21.10 15.94
CA ILE A 258 7.29 22.28 15.05
C ILE A 258 8.39 23.27 15.50
N ARG A 259 8.57 23.47 16.80
CA ARG A 259 9.64 24.37 17.33
C ARG A 259 11.05 23.81 17.16
N GLN A 260 11.21 22.49 16.99
CA GLN A 260 12.51 21.83 16.90
C GLN A 260 12.95 21.57 15.44
N HIS A 261 12.04 21.66 14.52
CA HIS A 261 12.24 21.45 13.07
C HIS A 261 11.96 22.69 12.25
#